data_49136ed41d3bc7c23a5eceae6373a92a
#
_entry.id   49136ed41d3bc7c23a5eceae6373a92a
#
_cell.length_a   1.000
_cell.length_b   1.000
_cell.length_c   1.000
_cell.angle_alpha   90.00
_cell.angle_beta   90.00
_cell.angle_gamma   90.00
#
_symmetry.space_group_name_H-M   'P 1'
#
loop_
_entity.id
_entity.type
_entity.pdbx_description
1 polymer ?
#
loop_
_entity_poly.entity_id
_entity_poly.type
_entity_poly.pdbx_seq_one_letter_code
_entity_poly.pdbx_strand_id
1 'polypeptide(L)'
;MEENKKSNNKLIIIALAILLAGVLGYTFYNNGEHKKLTDAIEAEKSEVELNLDSMIVKYEEAIGENTAMAGELAIERDKIIALRDSIKDLKAINYSLISRYRKQVEKLEAANKELFVMNEELNKKNNLLTQGLDSANVTISTQRAMNDTLALKNIDLKEKVTIGSILKVNSAVVLAMREKNSGKLVETKRSKYTDAFRINFTVANNAIAEKGEREVYLQIKDPKGITIGNAGELTLADGNSITYSDRTIVDYLNQDVSVISLIEVNRDALDKGIYTVNIYIDDMNSGTSTITLK
;
A
#
# COMPACT_ATOMS: atom_id res chain seq x y z
N MET A 1 -113.81 -10.16 -60.49
CA MET A 1 -112.53 -10.87 -60.15
C MET A 1 -111.33 -9.90 -59.94
N GLU A 2 -111.53 -8.81 -59.20
CA GLU A 2 -110.43 -7.78 -59.00
C GLU A 2 -110.16 -7.45 -57.50
N GLU A 3 -110.82 -8.01 -56.53
CA GLU A 3 -110.58 -7.64 -55.11
C GLU A 3 -109.54 -8.50 -54.37
N ASN A 4 -109.06 -9.61 -54.91
CA ASN A 4 -108.14 -10.51 -54.18
C ASN A 4 -106.67 -10.22 -54.44
N LYS A 5 -106.33 -9.32 -55.39
CA LYS A 5 -104.94 -9.02 -55.74
C LYS A 5 -104.34 -7.90 -54.85
N LYS A 6 -105.21 -7.02 -54.26
CA LYS A 6 -104.75 -5.89 -53.41
C LYS A 6 -104.41 -6.36 -51.94
N SER A 7 -104.98 -7.46 -51.46
CA SER A 7 -104.80 -8.02 -50.10
C SER A 7 -103.42 -8.69 -49.97
N ASN A 8 -102.96 -9.43 -50.98
CA ASN A 8 -101.70 -10.14 -50.94
C ASN A 8 -100.46 -9.17 -50.98
N ASN A 9 -100.59 -8.04 -51.72
CA ASN A 9 -99.50 -7.03 -51.76
C ASN A 9 -99.30 -6.35 -50.40
N LYS A 10 -100.38 -6.15 -49.61
CA LYS A 10 -100.28 -5.60 -48.25
C LYS A 10 -99.58 -6.58 -47.26
N LEU A 11 -99.85 -7.88 -47.35
CA LEU A 11 -99.22 -8.91 -46.57
C LEU A 11 -97.74 -9.03 -46.91
N ILE A 12 -97.35 -8.91 -48.21
CA ILE A 12 -95.97 -8.96 -48.68
C ILE A 12 -95.18 -7.71 -48.16
N ILE A 13 -95.81 -6.53 -48.18
CA ILE A 13 -95.21 -5.27 -47.63
C ILE A 13 -95.00 -5.38 -46.15
N ILE A 14 -95.93 -5.96 -45.39
CA ILE A 14 -95.82 -6.17 -43.92
C ILE A 14 -94.70 -7.17 -43.62
N ALA A 15 -94.63 -8.25 -44.36
CA ALA A 15 -93.59 -9.25 -44.20
C ALA A 15 -92.21 -8.70 -44.50
N LEU A 16 -92.06 -7.86 -45.56
CA LEU A 16 -90.82 -7.15 -45.93
C LEU A 16 -90.45 -6.10 -44.87
N ALA A 17 -91.39 -5.39 -44.27
CA ALA A 17 -91.19 -4.42 -43.22
C ALA A 17 -90.65 -5.08 -41.92
N ILE A 18 -91.26 -6.28 -41.58
CA ILE A 18 -90.77 -7.07 -40.44
C ILE A 18 -89.39 -7.62 -40.68
N LEU A 19 -89.11 -8.08 -41.90
CA LEU A 19 -87.76 -8.56 -42.25
C LEU A 19 -86.71 -7.43 -42.23
N LEU A 20 -87.10 -6.26 -42.75
CA LEU A 20 -86.26 -5.07 -42.70
C LEU A 20 -85.98 -4.60 -41.24
N ALA A 21 -87.06 -4.60 -40.41
CA ALA A 21 -86.87 -4.27 -38.97
C ALA A 21 -86.04 -5.30 -38.26
N GLY A 22 -86.13 -6.59 -38.60
CA GLY A 22 -85.26 -7.64 -38.08
C GLY A 22 -83.81 -7.47 -38.47
N VAL A 23 -83.56 -7.14 -39.75
CA VAL A 23 -82.18 -6.85 -40.26
C VAL A 23 -81.58 -5.59 -39.62
N LEU A 24 -82.42 -4.53 -39.48
CA LEU A 24 -81.95 -3.28 -38.80
C LEU A 24 -81.68 -3.53 -37.28
N GLY A 25 -82.54 -4.30 -36.62
CA GLY A 25 -82.30 -4.68 -35.21
C GLY A 25 -81.05 -5.53 -35.04
N TYR A 26 -80.91 -6.51 -35.93
CA TYR A 26 -79.67 -7.33 -35.93
C TYR A 26 -78.39 -6.54 -36.26
N THR A 27 -78.45 -5.63 -37.20
CA THR A 27 -77.31 -4.78 -37.53
C THR A 27 -76.99 -3.80 -36.39
N PHE A 28 -77.99 -3.25 -35.73
CA PHE A 28 -77.83 -2.37 -34.57
C PHE A 28 -77.21 -3.11 -33.38
N TYR A 29 -77.76 -4.31 -33.09
CA TYR A 29 -77.23 -5.17 -32.04
C TYR A 29 -75.76 -5.60 -32.30
N ASN A 30 -75.55 -6.10 -33.52
CA ASN A 30 -74.16 -6.51 -33.95
C ASN A 30 -73.18 -5.36 -33.92
N ASN A 31 -73.57 -4.15 -34.35
CA ASN A 31 -72.73 -2.97 -34.34
C ASN A 31 -72.45 -2.52 -32.87
N GLY A 32 -73.38 -2.70 -31.94
CA GLY A 32 -73.16 -2.43 -30.51
C GLY A 32 -72.22 -3.43 -29.87
N GLU A 33 -72.26 -4.70 -30.24
CA GLU A 33 -71.33 -5.72 -29.74
C GLU A 33 -69.92 -5.50 -30.33
N HIS A 34 -69.80 -5.18 -31.64
CA HIS A 34 -68.57 -4.87 -32.32
C HIS A 34 -67.90 -3.63 -31.67
N LYS A 35 -68.68 -2.60 -31.34
CA LYS A 35 -68.16 -1.41 -30.69
C LYS A 35 -67.61 -1.72 -29.30
N LYS A 36 -68.34 -2.48 -28.48
CA LYS A 36 -67.85 -2.89 -27.15
C LYS A 36 -66.56 -3.72 -27.23
N LEU A 37 -66.48 -4.63 -28.21
CA LEU A 37 -65.28 -5.43 -28.43
C LEU A 37 -64.10 -4.54 -28.86
N THR A 38 -64.31 -3.58 -29.76
CA THR A 38 -63.28 -2.65 -30.20
C THR A 38 -62.81 -1.77 -29.05
N ASP A 39 -63.72 -1.20 -28.26
CA ASP A 39 -63.40 -0.36 -27.09
C ASP A 39 -62.62 -1.19 -26.03
N ALA A 40 -62.98 -2.48 -25.82
CA ALA A 40 -62.23 -3.35 -24.92
C ALA A 40 -60.82 -3.66 -25.39
N ILE A 41 -60.62 -3.91 -26.69
CA ILE A 41 -59.31 -4.18 -27.28
C ILE A 41 -58.47 -2.91 -27.25
N GLU A 42 -59.03 -1.74 -27.46
CA GLU A 42 -58.33 -0.45 -27.41
C GLU A 42 -57.91 -0.12 -25.97
N ALA A 43 -58.72 -0.44 -24.97
CA ALA A 43 -58.35 -0.32 -23.56
C ALA A 43 -57.19 -1.27 -23.22
N GLU A 44 -57.24 -2.53 -23.68
CA GLU A 44 -56.14 -3.50 -23.49
C GLU A 44 -54.82 -3.05 -24.19
N LYS A 45 -54.93 -2.47 -25.38
CA LYS A 45 -53.80 -1.85 -26.09
C LYS A 45 -53.18 -0.74 -25.25
N SER A 46 -54.00 0.17 -24.74
CA SER A 46 -53.57 1.30 -23.90
C SER A 46 -52.90 0.83 -22.59
N GLU A 47 -53.44 -0.23 -21.95
CA GLU A 47 -52.84 -0.82 -20.77
C GLU A 47 -51.42 -1.39 -21.06
N VAL A 48 -51.26 -2.07 -22.18
CA VAL A 48 -49.94 -2.60 -22.61
C VAL A 48 -48.96 -1.48 -22.90
N GLU A 49 -49.40 -0.39 -23.57
CA GLU A 49 -48.55 0.77 -23.81
C GLU A 49 -48.12 1.43 -22.50
N LEU A 50 -49.02 1.64 -21.53
CA LEU A 50 -48.69 2.21 -20.21
C LEU A 50 -47.69 1.36 -19.42
N ASN A 51 -47.82 0.05 -19.48
CA ASN A 51 -46.88 -0.87 -18.84
C ASN A 51 -45.47 -0.74 -19.44
N LEU A 52 -45.41 -0.66 -20.78
CA LEU A 52 -44.10 -0.45 -21.46
C LEU A 52 -43.50 0.92 -21.13
N ASP A 53 -44.29 2.00 -21.09
CA ASP A 53 -43.80 3.32 -20.69
C ASP A 53 -43.29 3.32 -19.24
N SER A 54 -44.01 2.63 -18.32
CA SER A 54 -43.54 2.47 -16.94
C SER A 54 -42.19 1.71 -16.85
N MET A 55 -42.00 0.70 -17.70
CA MET A 55 -40.72 -0.01 -17.79
C MET A 55 -39.62 0.89 -18.29
N ILE A 56 -39.84 1.67 -19.35
CA ILE A 56 -38.86 2.60 -19.93
C ILE A 56 -38.35 3.56 -18.83
N VAL A 57 -39.27 4.15 -18.05
CA VAL A 57 -38.92 5.05 -16.96
C VAL A 57 -37.99 4.39 -15.93
N LYS A 58 -38.31 3.14 -15.51
CA LYS A 58 -37.51 2.38 -14.55
C LYS A 58 -36.11 2.08 -15.11
N TYR A 59 -36.00 1.79 -16.41
CA TYR A 59 -34.71 1.59 -17.06
C TYR A 59 -33.89 2.86 -17.13
N GLU A 60 -34.53 4.00 -17.47
CA GLU A 60 -33.86 5.32 -17.49
C GLU A 60 -33.33 5.73 -16.12
N GLU A 61 -34.11 5.48 -15.07
CA GLU A 61 -33.71 5.72 -13.69
C GLU A 61 -32.51 4.86 -13.30
N ALA A 62 -32.54 3.55 -13.57
CA ALA A 62 -31.45 2.64 -13.28
C ALA A 62 -30.17 2.94 -14.10
N ILE A 63 -30.32 3.37 -15.35
CA ILE A 63 -29.17 3.82 -16.18
C ILE A 63 -28.58 5.11 -15.60
N GLY A 64 -29.44 6.04 -15.12
CA GLY A 64 -29.02 7.31 -14.52
C GLY A 64 -28.22 7.16 -13.24
N GLU A 65 -28.41 6.07 -12.50
CA GLU A 65 -27.62 5.72 -11.29
C GLU A 65 -26.19 5.27 -11.59
N ASN A 66 -25.75 5.33 -12.85
CA ASN A 66 -24.41 4.97 -13.32
C ASN A 66 -23.96 3.58 -12.86
N THR A 67 -24.81 2.60 -13.09
CA THR A 67 -24.59 1.23 -12.67
C THR A 67 -23.61 0.48 -13.55
N ALA A 68 -23.03 -0.60 -13.02
CA ALA A 68 -22.13 -1.49 -13.79
C ALA A 68 -22.80 -2.08 -15.05
N MET A 69 -24.16 -2.18 -15.05
CA MET A 69 -24.96 -2.73 -16.15
C MET A 69 -25.62 -1.65 -17.02
N ALA A 70 -25.23 -0.39 -16.91
CA ALA A 70 -25.88 0.71 -17.64
C ALA A 70 -25.96 0.48 -19.16
N GLY A 71 -24.94 -0.11 -19.77
CA GLY A 71 -24.93 -0.44 -21.18
C GLY A 71 -25.93 -1.53 -21.56
N GLU A 72 -26.05 -2.58 -20.78
CA GLU A 72 -27.00 -3.69 -20.98
C GLU A 72 -28.43 -3.22 -20.76
N LEU A 73 -28.65 -2.44 -19.72
CA LEU A 73 -29.95 -1.82 -19.42
C LEU A 73 -30.40 -0.89 -20.54
N ALA A 74 -29.50 -0.13 -21.17
CA ALA A 74 -29.81 0.73 -22.31
C ALA A 74 -30.26 -0.08 -23.53
N ILE A 75 -29.61 -1.21 -23.82
CA ILE A 75 -30.00 -2.11 -24.93
C ILE A 75 -31.39 -2.68 -24.68
N GLU A 76 -31.70 -3.13 -23.48
CA GLU A 76 -33.02 -3.67 -23.15
C GLU A 76 -34.10 -2.58 -23.18
N ARG A 77 -33.82 -1.37 -22.67
CA ARG A 77 -34.72 -0.21 -22.81
C ARG A 77 -35.05 0.07 -24.28
N ASP A 78 -34.08 0.07 -25.16
CA ASP A 78 -34.29 0.36 -26.58
C ASP A 78 -35.17 -0.71 -27.26
N LYS A 79 -35.08 -1.97 -26.85
CA LYS A 79 -35.99 -3.04 -27.28
C LYS A 79 -37.43 -2.79 -26.81
N ILE A 80 -37.61 -2.31 -25.58
CA ILE A 80 -38.93 -1.97 -25.00
C ILE A 80 -39.53 -0.80 -25.77
N ILE A 81 -38.74 0.24 -26.08
CA ILE A 81 -39.17 1.37 -26.88
C ILE A 81 -39.61 0.91 -28.26
N ALA A 82 -38.84 0.09 -28.94
CA ALA A 82 -39.20 -0.45 -30.25
C ALA A 82 -40.49 -1.28 -30.20
N LEU A 83 -40.74 -2.05 -29.14
CA LEU A 83 -41.94 -2.82 -28.93
C LEU A 83 -43.16 -1.90 -28.70
N ARG A 84 -43.02 -0.89 -27.83
CA ARG A 84 -44.04 0.14 -27.59
C ARG A 84 -44.46 0.84 -28.88
N ASP A 85 -43.49 1.31 -29.66
CA ASP A 85 -43.74 2.02 -30.90
C ASP A 85 -44.42 1.12 -31.93
N SER A 86 -44.06 -0.17 -31.99
CA SER A 86 -44.73 -1.16 -32.82
C SER A 86 -46.19 -1.37 -32.46
N ILE A 87 -46.52 -1.33 -31.16
CA ILE A 87 -47.90 -1.44 -30.67
C ILE A 87 -48.68 -0.16 -30.96
N LYS A 88 -48.05 0.99 -30.74
CA LYS A 88 -48.67 2.30 -31.00
C LYS A 88 -49.06 2.50 -32.46
N ASP A 89 -48.22 2.03 -33.39
CA ASP A 89 -48.42 2.18 -34.85
C ASP A 89 -49.40 1.17 -35.44
N LEU A 90 -49.99 0.30 -34.62
CA LEU A 90 -51.01 -0.68 -35.13
C LEU A 90 -52.24 0.05 -35.63
N LYS A 91 -52.44 0.04 -36.96
CA LYS A 91 -53.60 0.63 -37.64
C LYS A 91 -54.85 -0.26 -37.60
N ALA A 92 -54.67 -1.55 -37.46
CA ALA A 92 -55.77 -2.51 -37.32
C ALA A 92 -55.67 -3.25 -36.00
N ILE A 93 -56.66 -3.02 -35.12
CA ILE A 93 -56.71 -3.62 -33.81
C ILE A 93 -57.27 -5.04 -33.95
N ASN A 94 -56.47 -6.03 -33.66
CA ASN A 94 -56.82 -7.44 -33.69
C ASN A 94 -56.53 -8.05 -32.33
N TYR A 95 -57.53 -8.66 -31.69
CA TYR A 95 -57.44 -9.30 -30.39
C TYR A 95 -56.27 -10.32 -30.28
N SER A 96 -56.11 -11.14 -31.33
CA SER A 96 -55.02 -12.13 -31.36
C SER A 96 -53.65 -11.49 -31.33
N LEU A 97 -53.49 -10.33 -31.94
CA LEU A 97 -52.22 -9.59 -31.97
C LEU A 97 -51.94 -8.92 -30.64
N ILE A 98 -52.93 -8.23 -30.04
CA ILE A 98 -52.79 -7.62 -28.72
C ILE A 98 -52.49 -8.68 -27.65
N SER A 99 -53.18 -9.80 -27.65
CA SER A 99 -52.94 -10.93 -26.73
C SER A 99 -51.52 -11.49 -26.87
N ARG A 100 -50.95 -11.47 -28.09
CA ARG A 100 -49.55 -11.89 -28.33
C ARG A 100 -48.54 -10.88 -27.77
N TYR A 101 -48.79 -9.59 -27.97
CA TYR A 101 -47.97 -8.52 -27.39
C TYR A 101 -48.05 -8.54 -25.85
N ARG A 102 -49.23 -8.74 -25.27
CA ARG A 102 -49.38 -8.86 -23.81
C ARG A 102 -48.52 -9.99 -23.24
N LYS A 103 -48.55 -11.17 -23.86
CA LYS A 103 -47.68 -12.29 -23.44
C LYS A 103 -46.17 -11.97 -23.61
N GLN A 104 -45.84 -11.16 -24.59
CA GLN A 104 -44.47 -10.69 -24.78
C GLN A 104 -44.05 -9.74 -23.67
N VAL A 105 -44.93 -8.80 -23.29
CA VAL A 105 -44.68 -7.85 -22.18
C VAL A 105 -44.58 -8.59 -20.85
N GLU A 106 -45.45 -9.56 -20.56
CA GLU A 106 -45.39 -10.39 -19.34
C GLU A 106 -44.02 -11.12 -19.21
N LYS A 107 -43.53 -11.69 -20.33
CA LYS A 107 -42.17 -12.30 -20.34
C LYS A 107 -41.06 -11.29 -20.14
N LEU A 108 -41.20 -10.12 -20.74
CA LEU A 108 -40.25 -9.03 -20.59
C LEU A 108 -40.19 -8.51 -19.15
N GLU A 109 -41.40 -8.36 -18.50
CA GLU A 109 -41.49 -7.98 -17.10
C GLU A 109 -40.77 -8.97 -16.17
N ALA A 110 -40.95 -10.27 -16.42
CA ALA A 110 -40.28 -11.30 -15.62
C ALA A 110 -38.74 -11.26 -15.79
N ALA A 111 -38.26 -11.13 -17.02
CA ALA A 111 -36.82 -11.01 -17.30
C ALA A 111 -36.25 -9.72 -16.74
N ASN A 112 -36.98 -8.62 -16.83
CA ASN A 112 -36.58 -7.32 -16.28
C ASN A 112 -36.45 -7.36 -14.75
N LYS A 113 -37.35 -8.01 -14.07
CA LYS A 113 -37.29 -8.18 -12.61
C LYS A 113 -35.98 -8.87 -12.20
N GLU A 114 -35.56 -9.89 -12.93
CA GLU A 114 -34.29 -10.60 -12.69
C GLU A 114 -33.11 -9.69 -12.94
N LEU A 115 -33.10 -8.94 -14.06
CA LEU A 115 -32.07 -7.97 -14.40
C LEU A 115 -31.90 -6.87 -13.33
N PHE A 116 -33.01 -6.32 -12.82
CA PHE A 116 -32.93 -5.31 -11.77
C PHE A 116 -32.39 -5.87 -10.45
N VAL A 117 -32.76 -7.10 -10.06
CA VAL A 117 -32.19 -7.77 -8.88
C VAL A 117 -30.67 -7.95 -9.04
N MET A 118 -30.24 -8.42 -10.21
CA MET A 118 -28.80 -8.59 -10.50
C MET A 118 -28.05 -7.25 -10.48
N ASN A 119 -28.66 -6.20 -11.04
CA ASN A 119 -28.07 -4.86 -11.02
C ASN A 119 -27.91 -4.33 -9.58
N GLU A 120 -28.92 -4.49 -8.73
CA GLU A 120 -28.85 -4.09 -7.33
C GLU A 120 -27.77 -4.85 -6.56
N GLU A 121 -27.66 -6.17 -6.79
CA GLU A 121 -26.61 -6.99 -6.17
C GLU A 121 -25.21 -6.56 -6.63
N LEU A 122 -25.02 -6.30 -7.93
CA LEU A 122 -23.75 -5.83 -8.47
C LEU A 122 -23.36 -4.47 -7.91
N ASN A 123 -24.32 -3.56 -7.79
CA ASN A 123 -24.08 -2.25 -7.20
C ASN A 123 -23.66 -2.34 -5.72
N LYS A 124 -24.35 -3.20 -4.95
CA LYS A 124 -23.95 -3.48 -3.56
C LYS A 124 -22.53 -4.05 -3.47
N LYS A 125 -22.21 -5.03 -4.32
CA LYS A 125 -20.85 -5.62 -4.37
C LYS A 125 -19.80 -4.59 -4.77
N ASN A 126 -20.06 -3.75 -5.78
CA ASN A 126 -19.14 -2.69 -6.19
C ASN A 126 -18.88 -1.68 -5.07
N ASN A 127 -19.93 -1.25 -4.36
CA ASN A 127 -19.79 -0.34 -3.23
C ASN A 127 -18.95 -0.95 -2.09
N LEU A 128 -19.20 -2.23 -1.75
CA LEU A 128 -18.41 -2.95 -0.74
C LEU A 128 -16.95 -3.13 -1.17
N LEU A 129 -16.69 -3.44 -2.45
CA LEU A 129 -15.35 -3.56 -2.98
C LEU A 129 -14.62 -2.22 -2.97
N THR A 130 -15.28 -1.13 -3.34
CA THR A 130 -14.70 0.23 -3.30
C THR A 130 -14.32 0.61 -1.87
N GLN A 131 -15.23 0.42 -0.91
CA GLN A 131 -14.94 0.68 0.51
C GLN A 131 -13.79 -0.21 1.04
N GLY A 132 -13.76 -1.48 0.61
CA GLY A 132 -12.67 -2.40 0.94
C GLY A 132 -11.32 -1.96 0.39
N LEU A 133 -11.30 -1.50 -0.88
CA LEU A 133 -10.09 -0.95 -1.52
C LEU A 133 -9.59 0.32 -0.82
N ASP A 134 -10.51 1.24 -0.49
CA ASP A 134 -10.15 2.47 0.22
C ASP A 134 -9.55 2.16 1.60
N SER A 135 -10.18 1.25 2.35
CA SER A 135 -9.69 0.81 3.65
C SER A 135 -8.31 0.12 3.54
N ALA A 136 -8.12 -0.73 2.53
CA ALA A 136 -6.85 -1.38 2.26
C ALA A 136 -5.76 -0.36 1.90
N ASN A 137 -6.07 0.63 1.06
CA ASN A 137 -5.14 1.69 0.68
C ASN A 137 -4.70 2.54 1.88
N VAL A 138 -5.63 2.89 2.77
CA VAL A 138 -5.32 3.59 4.04
C VAL A 138 -4.40 2.72 4.91
N THR A 139 -4.69 1.43 5.04
CA THR A 139 -3.87 0.50 5.82
C THR A 139 -2.46 0.40 5.23
N ILE A 140 -2.34 0.22 3.91
CA ILE A 140 -1.04 0.15 3.20
C ILE A 140 -0.23 1.43 3.40
N SER A 141 -0.86 2.61 3.27
CA SER A 141 -0.16 3.88 3.46
C SER A 141 0.34 4.05 4.90
N THR A 142 -0.46 3.69 5.89
CA THR A 142 -0.08 3.71 7.31
C THR A 142 1.06 2.74 7.59
N GLN A 143 0.99 1.53 7.04
CA GLN A 143 2.03 0.52 7.20
C GLN A 143 3.37 0.95 6.58
N ARG A 144 3.32 1.59 5.40
CA ARG A 144 4.52 2.16 4.76
C ARG A 144 5.14 3.25 5.63
N ALA A 145 4.35 4.21 6.13
CA ALA A 145 4.84 5.26 7.01
C ALA A 145 5.47 4.70 8.31
N MET A 146 4.87 3.65 8.89
CA MET A 146 5.46 2.93 10.04
C MET A 146 6.77 2.25 9.67
N ASN A 147 6.86 1.56 8.53
CA ASN A 147 8.08 0.90 8.08
C ASN A 147 9.21 1.91 7.84
N ASP A 148 8.92 3.04 7.21
CA ASP A 148 9.89 4.11 6.98
C ASP A 148 10.39 4.68 8.33
N THR A 149 9.49 4.89 9.28
CA THR A 149 9.85 5.34 10.63
C THR A 149 10.75 4.33 11.35
N LEU A 150 10.42 3.02 11.24
CA LEU A 150 11.23 1.95 11.83
C LEU A 150 12.62 1.85 11.17
N ALA A 151 12.68 2.02 9.84
CA ALA A 151 13.95 2.02 9.11
C ALA A 151 14.86 3.17 9.59
N LEU A 152 14.33 4.39 9.71
CA LEU A 152 15.06 5.55 10.22
C LEU A 152 15.53 5.34 11.66
N LYS A 153 14.66 4.80 12.54
CA LYS A 153 15.04 4.47 13.92
C LYS A 153 16.13 3.40 13.99
N ASN A 154 16.09 2.40 13.12
CA ASN A 154 17.14 1.38 13.05
C ASN A 154 18.48 1.95 12.65
N ILE A 155 18.50 2.89 11.69
CA ILE A 155 19.73 3.60 11.30
C ILE A 155 20.30 4.41 12.49
N ASP A 156 19.47 5.23 13.13
CA ASP A 156 19.83 6.02 14.30
C ASP A 156 20.35 5.15 15.47
N LEU A 157 19.67 4.03 15.74
CA LEU A 157 20.09 3.09 16.77
C LEU A 157 21.43 2.41 16.42
N LYS A 158 21.64 2.01 15.16
CA LYS A 158 22.92 1.45 14.72
C LYS A 158 24.05 2.44 14.91
N GLU A 159 23.85 3.69 14.51
CA GLU A 159 24.84 4.76 14.70
C GLU A 159 25.17 4.96 16.19
N LYS A 160 24.16 5.05 17.05
CA LYS A 160 24.33 5.16 18.51
C LYS A 160 25.07 3.96 19.10
N VAL A 161 24.77 2.76 18.63
CA VAL A 161 25.46 1.53 19.06
C VAL A 161 26.92 1.58 18.61
N THR A 162 27.20 1.98 17.38
CA THR A 162 28.58 2.12 16.87
C THR A 162 29.38 3.11 17.69
N ILE A 163 28.82 4.31 17.96
CA ILE A 163 29.49 5.31 18.80
C ILE A 163 29.64 4.83 20.24
N GLY A 164 28.61 4.20 20.79
CA GLY A 164 28.59 3.71 22.16
C GLY A 164 29.49 2.50 22.40
N SER A 165 29.81 1.73 21.36
CA SER A 165 30.66 0.54 21.43
C SER A 165 32.16 0.85 21.42
N ILE A 166 32.55 2.12 21.14
CA ILE A 166 33.97 2.52 21.14
C ILE A 166 34.58 2.26 22.51
N LEU A 167 35.67 1.49 22.50
CA LEU A 167 36.43 1.20 23.71
C LEU A 167 37.29 2.41 24.10
N LYS A 168 37.25 2.79 25.36
CA LYS A 168 38.04 3.89 25.92
C LYS A 168 39.08 3.37 26.88
N VAL A 169 40.18 4.09 26.97
CA VAL A 169 41.25 3.80 27.91
C VAL A 169 41.11 4.69 29.14
N ASN A 170 41.09 4.07 30.30
CA ASN A 170 41.18 4.74 31.58
C ASN A 170 42.60 4.61 32.13
N SER A 171 43.01 5.57 32.90
CA SER A 171 44.23 5.50 33.70
C SER A 171 45.52 5.16 32.94
N ALA A 172 45.71 5.78 31.76
CA ALA A 172 46.97 5.57 31.02
C ALA A 172 48.15 6.30 31.68
N VAL A 173 49.16 5.54 32.09
CA VAL A 173 50.36 6.03 32.72
C VAL A 173 51.59 5.60 31.93
N VAL A 174 52.42 6.55 31.55
CA VAL A 174 53.65 6.31 30.82
C VAL A 174 54.82 6.54 31.73
N LEU A 175 55.71 5.57 31.83
CA LEU A 175 56.96 5.62 32.61
C LEU A 175 58.18 5.39 31.73
N ALA A 176 59.17 6.25 31.84
CA ALA A 176 60.44 6.02 31.20
C ALA A 176 61.30 5.12 32.09
N MET A 177 61.86 4.07 31.52
CA MET A 177 62.59 3.04 32.21
C MET A 177 64.05 3.05 31.80
N ARG A 178 64.95 2.89 32.79
CA ARG A 178 66.37 2.69 32.60
C ARG A 178 66.74 1.27 32.94
N GLU A 179 67.49 0.60 32.13
CA GLU A 179 68.10 -0.68 32.43
C GLU A 179 69.40 -0.52 33.19
N LYS A 180 69.47 -1.20 34.34
CA LYS A 180 70.74 -1.32 35.14
C LYS A 180 71.59 -2.43 34.58
N ASN A 181 72.94 -2.40 34.90
CA ASN A 181 73.84 -3.50 34.54
C ASN A 181 73.38 -4.89 35.01
N SER A 182 72.44 -4.96 35.95
CA SER A 182 71.86 -6.20 36.43
C SER A 182 70.63 -6.67 35.60
N GLY A 183 70.30 -5.99 34.50
CA GLY A 183 69.06 -6.22 33.73
C GLY A 183 67.79 -5.70 34.36
N LYS A 184 67.87 -5.10 35.55
CA LYS A 184 66.69 -4.55 36.24
C LYS A 184 66.26 -3.20 35.68
N LEU A 185 65.01 -3.06 35.24
CA LEU A 185 64.41 -1.77 34.83
C LEU A 185 64.05 -0.94 36.06
N VAL A 186 64.46 0.31 36.07
CA VAL A 186 64.11 1.32 37.08
C VAL A 186 63.60 2.58 36.42
N GLU A 187 62.69 3.30 37.04
CA GLU A 187 62.11 4.53 36.55
C GLU A 187 63.20 5.64 36.44
N THR A 188 63.10 6.41 35.33
CA THR A 188 63.94 7.56 35.10
C THR A 188 63.12 8.71 34.52
N LYS A 189 63.58 9.95 34.65
CA LYS A 189 63.01 11.13 34.01
C LYS A 189 63.99 11.80 33.04
N ARG A 190 65.16 11.18 32.84
CA ARG A 190 66.25 11.76 31.99
C ARG A 190 66.28 11.05 30.64
N SER A 191 66.18 11.82 29.56
CA SER A 191 66.20 11.31 28.19
C SER A 191 67.40 10.41 27.92
N LYS A 192 68.65 10.89 28.30
CA LYS A 192 69.90 10.16 28.12
C LYS A 192 70.05 8.81 28.84
N TYR A 193 69.09 8.50 29.71
CA TYR A 193 69.07 7.23 30.49
C TYR A 193 67.82 6.41 30.24
N THR A 194 67.01 6.78 29.26
CA THR A 194 65.78 6.05 28.94
C THR A 194 66.06 4.99 27.92
N ASP A 195 65.87 3.72 28.27
CA ASP A 195 66.06 2.54 27.43
C ASP A 195 64.76 1.99 26.92
N ALA A 196 63.66 2.23 27.67
CA ALA A 196 62.33 1.81 27.27
C ALA A 196 61.21 2.70 27.84
N PHE A 197 60.08 2.73 27.20
CA PHE A 197 58.84 3.27 27.77
C PHE A 197 57.95 2.13 28.24
N ARG A 198 57.53 2.16 29.51
CA ARG A 198 56.50 1.26 30.04
C ARG A 198 55.20 2.01 30.09
N ILE A 199 54.23 1.50 29.37
CA ILE A 199 52.89 2.07 29.23
C ILE A 199 51.91 1.15 29.94
N ASN A 200 51.31 1.64 31.04
CA ASN A 200 50.29 0.93 31.77
C ASN A 200 48.96 1.61 31.52
N PHE A 201 47.98 0.89 31.05
CA PHE A 201 46.64 1.45 30.79
C PHE A 201 45.57 0.41 31.07
N THR A 202 44.36 0.86 31.26
CA THR A 202 43.18 -0.01 31.46
C THR A 202 42.19 0.29 30.37
N VAL A 203 41.82 -0.72 29.58
CA VAL A 203 40.67 -0.67 28.67
C VAL A 203 39.44 -0.74 29.52
N ALA A 204 38.60 0.29 29.47
CA ALA A 204 37.42 0.40 30.28
C ALA A 204 36.35 -0.60 29.88
N ASN A 205 35.55 -1.05 30.85
CA ASN A 205 34.38 -1.87 30.56
C ASN A 205 33.39 -1.12 29.66
N ASN A 206 32.80 -1.83 28.70
CA ASN A 206 31.76 -1.32 27.84
C ASN A 206 30.78 -2.47 27.52
N ALA A 207 29.57 -2.37 28.03
CA ALA A 207 28.56 -3.42 27.86
C ALA A 207 28.00 -3.52 26.44
N ILE A 208 28.23 -2.47 25.60
CA ILE A 208 27.74 -2.39 24.21
C ILE A 208 28.77 -2.98 23.22
N ALA A 209 30.07 -2.89 23.59
CA ALA A 209 31.14 -3.40 22.75
C ALA A 209 31.06 -4.93 22.64
N GLU A 210 31.37 -5.45 21.47
CA GLU A 210 31.42 -6.90 21.27
C GLU A 210 32.62 -7.51 22.02
N LYS A 211 32.45 -8.70 22.56
CA LYS A 211 33.51 -9.51 23.20
C LYS A 211 34.42 -10.10 22.13
N GLY A 212 35.67 -10.27 22.48
CA GLY A 212 36.65 -10.93 21.61
C GLY A 212 38.02 -10.29 21.65
N GLU A 213 38.90 -10.81 20.81
CA GLU A 213 40.22 -10.25 20.64
C GLU A 213 40.17 -8.85 20.03
N ARG A 214 40.88 -7.91 20.65
CA ARG A 214 41.01 -6.52 20.20
C ARG A 214 42.46 -6.17 19.96
N GLU A 215 42.73 -5.57 18.84
CA GLU A 215 44.06 -5.07 18.53
C GLU A 215 44.24 -3.70 19.14
N VAL A 216 45.28 -3.55 19.93
CA VAL A 216 45.67 -2.29 20.55
C VAL A 216 47.00 -1.83 19.95
N TYR A 217 46.99 -0.63 19.40
CA TYR A 217 48.15 -0.01 18.81
C TYR A 217 48.62 1.16 19.66
N LEU A 218 49.91 1.25 19.89
CA LEU A 218 50.55 2.31 20.66
C LEU A 218 51.41 3.16 19.76
N GLN A 219 51.18 4.46 19.77
CA GLN A 219 52.00 5.44 19.04
C GLN A 219 52.68 6.37 20.04
N ILE A 220 53.98 6.36 20.07
CA ILE A 220 54.76 7.31 20.87
C ILE A 220 55.29 8.42 19.94
N LYS A 221 54.87 9.65 20.20
CA LYS A 221 55.39 10.84 19.50
C LYS A 221 56.42 11.55 20.35
N ASP A 222 57.55 11.89 19.74
CA ASP A 222 58.57 12.72 20.35
C ASP A 222 58.11 14.20 20.49
N PRO A 223 58.91 15.09 21.14
CA PRO A 223 58.57 16.51 21.25
C PRO A 223 58.44 17.26 19.92
N LYS A 224 58.95 16.70 18.82
CA LYS A 224 58.82 17.24 17.45
C LYS A 224 57.61 16.68 16.71
N GLY A 225 56.85 15.77 17.33
CA GLY A 225 55.71 15.12 16.72
C GLY A 225 56.01 13.89 15.86
N ILE A 226 57.27 13.45 15.84
CA ILE A 226 57.73 12.29 15.05
C ILE A 226 57.45 11.02 15.87
N THR A 227 56.88 9.97 15.22
CA THR A 227 56.66 8.69 15.88
C THR A 227 57.97 7.97 16.16
N ILE A 228 58.15 7.51 17.39
CA ILE A 228 59.32 6.71 17.82
C ILE A 228 59.05 5.24 17.51
N GLY A 229 60.02 4.62 16.82
CA GLY A 229 59.84 3.25 16.34
C GLY A 229 58.94 3.18 15.11
N ASN A 230 59.02 2.08 14.42
CA ASN A 230 58.15 1.77 13.28
C ASN A 230 57.86 0.27 13.28
N ALA A 231 56.78 -0.11 13.97
CA ALA A 231 56.31 -1.50 13.98
C ALA A 231 55.29 -1.78 12.85
N GLY A 232 54.83 -0.73 12.16
CA GLY A 232 53.94 -0.81 11.02
C GLY A 232 53.06 0.43 10.84
N GLU A 233 52.14 0.35 9.91
CA GLU A 233 51.15 1.39 9.62
C GLU A 233 49.75 0.91 9.95
N LEU A 234 48.93 1.82 10.50
CA LEU A 234 47.53 1.61 10.81
C LEU A 234 46.68 2.64 10.09
N THR A 235 45.64 2.19 9.35
CA THR A 235 44.65 3.08 8.79
C THR A 235 43.53 3.26 9.82
N LEU A 236 43.28 4.49 10.24
CA LEU A 236 42.25 4.82 11.20
C LEU A 236 40.86 4.84 10.56
N ALA A 237 39.84 4.79 11.37
CA ALA A 237 38.46 4.85 10.93
C ALA A 237 38.07 6.11 10.15
N ASP A 238 38.82 7.21 10.33
CA ASP A 238 38.71 8.47 9.57
C ASP A 238 39.41 8.46 8.20
N GLY A 239 40.08 7.36 7.85
CA GLY A 239 40.82 7.17 6.60
C GLY A 239 42.27 7.69 6.65
N ASN A 240 42.71 8.26 7.77
CA ASN A 240 44.10 8.68 7.94
C ASN A 240 45.00 7.48 8.27
N SER A 241 46.23 7.44 7.74
CA SER A 241 47.21 6.44 8.10
C SER A 241 48.20 7.00 9.11
N ILE A 242 48.52 6.20 10.12
CA ILE A 242 49.52 6.52 11.15
C ILE A 242 50.54 5.39 11.26
N THR A 243 51.77 5.74 11.62
CA THR A 243 52.78 4.76 12.03
C THR A 243 52.59 4.47 13.51
N TYR A 244 52.65 3.22 13.93
CA TYR A 244 52.59 2.85 15.35
C TYR A 244 53.92 2.31 15.85
N SER A 245 54.14 2.43 17.17
CA SER A 245 55.39 2.06 17.84
C SER A 245 55.35 0.61 18.35
N ASP A 246 54.17 0.09 18.69
CA ASP A 246 53.96 -1.26 19.19
C ASP A 246 52.50 -1.69 18.97
N ARG A 247 52.27 -3.00 18.93
CA ARG A 247 50.96 -3.64 18.77
C ARG A 247 50.81 -4.76 19.78
N THR A 248 49.68 -4.84 20.43
CA THR A 248 49.31 -5.93 21.35
C THR A 248 47.89 -6.39 21.09
N ILE A 249 47.56 -7.63 21.40
CA ILE A 249 46.23 -8.20 21.31
C ILE A 249 45.70 -8.36 22.75
N VAL A 250 44.46 -7.95 22.96
CA VAL A 250 43.79 -8.01 24.26
C VAL A 250 42.53 -8.79 24.13
N ASP A 251 42.32 -9.81 24.93
CA ASP A 251 41.03 -10.53 25.02
C ASP A 251 40.06 -9.70 25.89
N TYR A 252 39.06 -9.11 25.22
CA TYR A 252 38.10 -8.20 25.84
C TYR A 252 36.78 -8.90 26.13
N LEU A 253 36.39 -8.96 27.38
CA LEU A 253 35.19 -9.65 27.87
C LEU A 253 34.16 -8.71 28.53
N ASN A 254 34.04 -7.47 28.04
CA ASN A 254 33.19 -6.41 28.62
C ASN A 254 33.54 -6.07 30.08
N GLN A 255 34.77 -6.26 30.48
CA GLN A 255 35.30 -5.93 31.80
C GLN A 255 36.55 -5.07 31.65
N ASP A 256 36.95 -4.40 32.73
CA ASP A 256 38.20 -3.65 32.75
C ASP A 256 39.38 -4.59 32.52
N VAL A 257 40.20 -4.29 31.51
CA VAL A 257 41.39 -5.08 31.18
C VAL A 257 42.62 -4.21 31.33
N SER A 258 43.49 -4.58 32.26
CA SER A 258 44.78 -3.89 32.47
C SER A 258 45.84 -4.43 31.52
N VAL A 259 46.47 -3.54 30.80
CA VAL A 259 47.50 -3.84 29.81
C VAL A 259 48.81 -3.14 30.18
N ILE A 260 49.88 -3.86 30.03
CA ILE A 260 51.24 -3.32 30.20
C ILE A 260 52.04 -3.59 28.93
N SER A 261 52.50 -2.54 28.27
CA SER A 261 53.43 -2.64 27.14
C SER A 261 54.77 -2.04 27.53
N LEU A 262 55.85 -2.67 27.04
CA LEU A 262 57.23 -2.20 27.21
C LEU A 262 57.84 -2.03 25.82
N ILE A 263 58.12 -0.77 25.45
CA ILE A 263 58.66 -0.41 24.14
C ILE A 263 60.11 0.05 24.30
N GLU A 264 61.01 -0.75 23.77
CA GLU A 264 62.42 -0.41 23.78
C GLU A 264 62.73 0.76 22.83
N VAL A 265 63.61 1.63 23.22
CA VAL A 265 63.95 2.84 22.45
C VAL A 265 65.46 3.07 22.47
N ASN A 266 65.95 3.71 21.41
CA ASN A 266 67.37 4.12 21.38
C ASN A 266 67.53 5.42 22.19
N ARG A 267 68.22 5.34 23.35
CA ARG A 267 68.47 6.50 24.25
C ARG A 267 69.13 7.66 23.59
N ASP A 268 70.01 7.40 22.59
CA ASP A 268 70.80 8.42 21.92
C ASP A 268 69.95 9.25 20.93
N ALA A 269 68.77 8.75 20.57
CA ALA A 269 67.80 9.41 19.70
C ALA A 269 66.71 10.21 20.49
N LEU A 270 66.81 10.20 21.84
CA LEU A 270 65.75 10.83 22.67
C LEU A 270 66.11 12.24 23.07
N ASP A 271 65.33 13.21 22.63
CA ASP A 271 65.39 14.61 23.03
C ASP A 271 64.73 14.86 24.41
N LYS A 272 65.05 15.97 25.03
CA LYS A 272 64.32 16.47 26.20
C LYS A 272 63.00 17.07 25.74
N GLY A 273 61.94 16.87 26.50
CA GLY A 273 60.61 17.44 26.19
C GLY A 273 59.47 16.52 26.54
N ILE A 274 58.27 16.86 25.99
CA ILE A 274 57.05 16.13 26.23
C ILE A 274 56.86 15.07 25.12
N TYR A 275 56.73 13.83 25.57
CA TYR A 275 56.38 12.70 24.71
C TYR A 275 54.90 12.41 24.89
N THR A 276 54.18 12.21 23.75
CA THR A 276 52.76 11.90 23.72
C THR A 276 52.58 10.46 23.28
N VAL A 277 51.85 9.71 24.06
CA VAL A 277 51.45 8.32 23.77
C VAL A 277 49.98 8.28 23.44
N ASN A 278 49.67 7.96 22.20
CA ASN A 278 48.32 7.71 21.74
C ASN A 278 48.03 6.20 21.74
N ILE A 279 46.88 5.81 22.22
CA ILE A 279 46.43 4.41 22.30
C ILE A 279 45.23 4.30 21.39
N TYR A 280 45.32 3.40 20.40
CA TYR A 280 44.25 3.12 19.45
C TYR A 280 43.74 1.70 19.68
N ILE A 281 42.44 1.53 19.68
CA ILE A 281 41.77 0.24 19.75
C ILE A 281 40.77 0.20 18.60
N ASP A 282 40.77 -0.87 17.81
CA ASP A 282 39.89 -1.03 16.65
C ASP A 282 39.91 0.21 15.73
N ASP A 283 41.08 0.70 15.37
CA ASP A 283 41.36 1.84 14.49
C ASP A 283 40.84 3.20 14.99
N MET A 284 40.44 3.29 16.25
CA MET A 284 40.00 4.55 16.88
C MET A 284 40.90 4.98 18.02
N ASN A 285 41.14 6.30 18.14
CA ASN A 285 41.87 6.82 19.29
C ASN A 285 41.04 6.61 20.57
N SER A 286 41.51 5.75 21.43
CA SER A 286 40.86 5.33 22.69
C SER A 286 41.41 6.03 23.93
N GLY A 287 42.60 6.67 23.82
CA GLY A 287 43.21 7.42 24.92
C GLY A 287 44.54 8.01 24.56
N THR A 288 44.93 9.00 25.35
CA THR A 288 46.24 9.69 25.21
C THR A 288 46.82 9.92 26.58
N SER A 289 48.13 9.75 26.69
CA SER A 289 48.91 10.07 27.90
C SER A 289 50.20 10.75 27.53
N THR A 290 50.81 11.46 28.46
CA THR A 290 52.07 12.18 28.21
C THR A 290 53.10 11.94 29.29
N ILE A 291 54.38 12.02 28.94
CA ILE A 291 55.49 12.00 29.87
C ILE A 291 56.50 13.09 29.49
N THR A 292 57.08 13.73 30.48
CA THR A 292 58.13 14.73 30.28
C THR A 292 59.52 14.18 30.64
N LEU A 293 60.41 14.16 29.65
CA LEU A 293 61.85 13.83 29.87
C LEU A 293 62.68 15.08 30.00
N LYS A 294 63.63 15.04 30.93
CA LYS A 294 64.56 16.12 31.25
C LYS A 294 65.90 15.89 30.62
#